data_86c2c5b5237dfa3612f5b6d2ab337e35
#
_entry.id   86c2c5b5237dfa3612f5b6d2ab337e35
#
_cell.length_a   1.000
_cell.length_b   1.000
_cell.length_c   1.000
_cell.angle_alpha   90.00
_cell.angle_beta   90.00
_cell.angle_gamma   90.00
#
_symmetry.space_group_name_H-M   'P 1'
#
loop_
_entity.id
_entity.type
_entity.pdbx_description
1 polymer ?
#
loop_
_entity_poly.entity_id
_entity_poly.type
_entity_poly.pdbx_seq_one_letter_code
_entity_poly.pdbx_strand_id
1 'polypeptide(L)'
;MKGPAAAKTTTSPAAAPAGAGAAPSGAAAGKQNAQANAGVKAKKPDPQKVQQIKSQHASFRAQPKPQQVPTVTYNQNYRIQNSEHWQGQQYEVFRSYHPEWHDQGWYHSRYPNVTLIAGGYYFFNAGYWYPAWGYSPSAQYYAYDGPIYVGQRAQPPDQVIAQTQDLLQQMGYYTGEVDGLLGPLTREALTAYQNDNGLATTAAIDQPTLDSLGLS
;
A
#
# COMPACT_ATOMS: atom_id res chain seq x y z
N MET A 1 -48.26 -55.06 -14.76
CA MET A 1 -49.59 -54.79 -14.21
C MET A 1 -49.62 -53.34 -13.75
N LYS A 2 -50.43 -52.60 -14.47
CA LYS A 2 -51.33 -51.52 -14.09
C LYS A 2 -50.74 -50.33 -13.31
N GLY A 3 -50.63 -49.19 -14.03
CA GLY A 3 -50.93 -47.88 -13.46
C GLY A 3 -52.45 -47.71 -13.24
N PRO A 4 -53.03 -46.55 -13.03
CA PRO A 4 -52.83 -45.24 -13.64
C PRO A 4 -52.93 -44.01 -12.70
N ALA A 5 -52.58 -42.85 -13.18
CA ALA A 5 -53.35 -41.66 -13.64
C ALA A 5 -53.65 -40.66 -12.51
N ALA A 6 -53.19 -39.47 -12.57
CA ALA A 6 -53.61 -38.20 -13.20
C ALA A 6 -54.84 -37.52 -12.57
N ALA A 7 -54.65 -36.22 -12.24
CA ALA A 7 -55.53 -35.05 -12.47
C ALA A 7 -54.97 -33.85 -11.67
N LYS A 8 -54.52 -32.76 -12.27
CA LYS A 8 -55.15 -31.54 -12.83
C LYS A 8 -56.22 -30.89 -11.93
N THR A 9 -55.96 -29.65 -11.50
CA THR A 9 -56.69 -28.40 -11.83
C THR A 9 -56.19 -27.28 -10.93
N THR A 10 -55.59 -26.22 -11.51
CA THR A 10 -56.11 -24.87 -11.84
C THR A 10 -56.87 -24.17 -10.70
N THR A 11 -56.36 -23.04 -10.26
CA THR A 11 -56.86 -21.68 -10.54
C THR A 11 -56.14 -20.62 -9.68
N SER A 12 -55.69 -19.58 -10.35
CA SER A 12 -55.46 -18.22 -9.80
C SER A 12 -56.83 -17.49 -9.94
N PRO A 13 -57.10 -16.33 -9.28
CA PRO A 13 -56.28 -15.15 -9.09
C PRO A 13 -56.62 -14.30 -7.81
N ALA A 14 -55.86 -13.24 -7.67
CA ALA A 14 -56.22 -11.86 -7.30
C ALA A 14 -55.96 -11.34 -5.88
N ALA A 15 -55.32 -10.19 -5.94
CA ALA A 15 -55.43 -8.96 -5.18
C ALA A 15 -54.48 -8.73 -3.98
N ALA A 16 -53.59 -7.70 -4.21
CA ALA A 16 -52.92 -6.94 -3.17
C ALA A 16 -53.91 -6.10 -2.34
N PRO A 17 -53.54 -5.64 -1.13
CA PRO A 17 -52.96 -4.30 -1.10
C PRO A 17 -51.81 -4.06 -0.07
N ALA A 18 -51.10 -2.99 -0.35
CA ALA A 18 -50.15 -2.18 0.35
C ALA A 18 -50.09 -2.26 1.90
N GLY A 19 -48.85 -2.35 2.39
CA GLY A 19 -48.50 -2.06 3.79
C GLY A 19 -47.03 -1.67 3.87
N ALA A 20 -46.79 -0.37 4.06
CA ALA A 20 -45.48 0.22 4.24
C ALA A 20 -44.76 -0.33 5.50
N GLY A 21 -43.51 -0.72 5.38
CA GLY A 21 -42.65 -1.11 6.49
C GLY A 21 -41.21 -0.78 6.15
N ALA A 22 -40.70 0.30 6.71
CA ALA A 22 -39.40 0.87 6.52
C ALA A 22 -38.27 -0.13 6.80
N ALA A 23 -37.32 -0.22 5.87
CA ALA A 23 -36.01 -0.81 6.09
C ALA A 23 -35.12 0.26 6.78
N PRO A 24 -34.30 -0.09 7.78
CA PRO A 24 -33.25 0.79 8.23
C PRO A 24 -32.05 0.68 7.29
N SER A 25 -31.80 1.73 6.58
CA SER A 25 -30.58 1.95 5.81
C SER A 25 -29.39 2.08 6.74
N GLY A 26 -28.58 1.02 6.86
CA GLY A 26 -27.25 1.05 7.45
C GLY A 26 -26.19 1.28 6.39
N ALA A 27 -26.05 2.51 5.92
CA ALA A 27 -24.94 2.93 5.05
C ALA A 27 -24.66 4.42 5.27
N ALA A 28 -23.98 4.73 6.36
CA ALA A 28 -23.45 6.07 6.60
C ALA A 28 -22.25 5.99 7.56
N ALA A 29 -21.15 5.39 7.13
CA ALA A 29 -19.84 5.56 7.77
C ALA A 29 -18.78 5.52 6.67
N GLY A 30 -18.62 6.59 5.92
CA GLY A 30 -17.63 6.66 4.83
C GLY A 30 -17.57 7.99 4.09
N LYS A 31 -18.23 9.03 4.58
CA LYS A 31 -18.27 10.31 3.85
C LYS A 31 -17.93 11.55 4.70
N GLN A 32 -17.20 11.43 5.79
CA GLN A 32 -16.88 12.62 6.61
C GLN A 32 -15.42 13.07 6.58
N ASN A 33 -14.50 12.41 5.84
CA ASN A 33 -13.11 12.85 5.81
C ASN A 33 -12.61 13.40 4.45
N ALA A 34 -13.45 13.45 3.43
CA ALA A 34 -13.05 13.97 2.12
C ALA A 34 -13.24 15.50 1.97
N GLN A 35 -13.72 16.21 2.98
CA GLN A 35 -14.08 17.61 2.84
C GLN A 35 -13.23 18.60 3.66
N ALA A 36 -12.21 18.13 4.37
CA ALA A 36 -11.36 18.97 5.22
C ALA A 36 -10.08 19.52 4.53
N ASN A 37 -9.78 19.14 3.29
CA ASN A 37 -8.49 19.49 2.67
C ASN A 37 -8.55 20.19 1.31
N ALA A 38 -9.71 20.73 0.92
CA ALA A 38 -9.81 21.56 -0.28
C ALA A 38 -9.30 22.97 0.02
N GLY A 39 -7.98 23.20 -0.10
CA GLY A 39 -7.45 24.55 -0.07
C GLY A 39 -6.06 24.78 0.52
N VAL A 40 -5.39 23.78 1.02
CA VAL A 40 -3.99 23.96 1.47
C VAL A 40 -3.07 23.71 0.26
N LYS A 41 -2.62 24.80 -0.39
CA LYS A 41 -1.46 24.71 -1.30
C LYS A 41 -0.35 24.00 -0.53
N ALA A 42 0.05 22.84 -1.00
CA ALA A 42 1.07 22.01 -0.37
C ALA A 42 2.34 22.84 -0.11
N LYS A 43 2.56 23.18 1.15
CA LYS A 43 3.82 23.76 1.60
C LYS A 43 4.85 22.65 1.62
N LYS A 44 6.00 22.89 0.97
CA LYS A 44 7.17 22.01 1.16
C LYS A 44 7.46 21.92 2.67
N PRO A 45 7.78 20.73 3.20
CA PRO A 45 8.14 20.58 4.60
C PRO A 45 9.35 21.47 4.96
N ASP A 46 9.38 21.96 6.19
CA ASP A 46 10.51 22.70 6.72
C ASP A 46 11.74 21.78 6.77
N PRO A 47 12.89 22.16 6.15
CA PRO A 47 14.10 21.36 6.13
C PRO A 47 14.62 20.96 7.53
N GLN A 48 14.45 21.82 8.54
CA GLN A 48 14.85 21.50 9.93
C GLN A 48 13.97 20.38 10.51
N LYS A 49 12.67 20.42 10.24
CA LYS A 49 11.75 19.34 10.65
C LYS A 49 12.05 18.04 9.95
N VAL A 50 12.37 18.09 8.64
CA VAL A 50 12.78 16.90 7.89
C VAL A 50 14.02 16.25 8.52
N GLN A 51 15.04 17.03 8.89
CA GLN A 51 16.23 16.52 9.54
C GLN A 51 15.95 15.95 10.95
N GLN A 52 15.08 16.60 11.70
CA GLN A 52 14.63 16.11 12.99
C GLN A 52 13.94 14.74 12.84
N ILE A 53 13.01 14.61 11.92
CA ILE A 53 12.29 13.35 11.65
C ILE A 53 13.24 12.26 11.16
N LYS A 54 14.17 12.57 10.26
CA LYS A 54 15.22 11.63 9.84
C LYS A 54 16.01 11.10 11.05
N SER A 55 16.38 11.97 11.98
CA SER A 55 17.12 11.60 13.18
C SER A 55 16.27 10.77 14.14
N GLN A 56 15.00 11.12 14.35
CA GLN A 56 14.07 10.39 15.21
C GLN A 56 13.88 8.96 14.76
N HIS A 57 13.79 8.73 13.44
CA HIS A 57 13.54 7.42 12.87
C HIS A 57 14.81 6.69 12.39
N ALA A 58 16.02 7.18 12.71
CA ALA A 58 17.28 6.60 12.23
C ALA A 58 17.51 5.15 12.70
N SER A 59 16.93 4.74 13.81
CA SER A 59 16.99 3.37 14.34
C SER A 59 15.62 2.67 14.36
N PHE A 60 14.63 3.23 13.68
CA PHE A 60 13.28 2.68 13.62
C PHE A 60 13.29 1.25 13.04
N ARG A 61 12.43 0.38 13.60
CA ARG A 61 12.22 -0.98 13.10
C ARG A 61 10.74 -1.31 13.17
N ALA A 62 10.17 -1.58 12.01
CA ALA A 62 8.78 -2.00 11.89
C ALA A 62 8.58 -3.41 12.47
N GLN A 63 7.44 -3.60 13.11
CA GLN A 63 6.97 -4.91 13.56
C GLN A 63 5.86 -5.40 12.62
N PRO A 64 5.76 -6.72 12.37
CA PRO A 64 4.65 -7.28 11.59
C PRO A 64 3.29 -6.91 12.20
N LYS A 65 2.36 -6.40 11.38
CA LYS A 65 0.98 -6.09 11.78
C LYS A 65 -0.03 -6.76 10.84
N PRO A 66 -0.13 -8.10 10.79
CA PRO A 66 -0.90 -8.82 9.78
C PRO A 66 -2.40 -8.51 9.81
N GLN A 67 -2.92 -7.98 10.91
CA GLN A 67 -4.33 -7.55 11.02
C GLN A 67 -4.61 -6.21 10.31
N GLN A 68 -3.62 -5.33 10.23
CA GLN A 68 -3.73 -3.99 9.64
C GLN A 68 -3.12 -3.93 8.23
N VAL A 69 -1.99 -4.60 8.05
CA VAL A 69 -1.25 -4.73 6.80
C VAL A 69 -1.10 -6.22 6.51
N PRO A 70 -2.02 -6.82 5.75
CA PRO A 70 -1.96 -8.25 5.41
C PRO A 70 -0.66 -8.60 4.71
N THR A 71 -0.15 -9.83 4.99
CA THR A 71 1.05 -10.33 4.31
C THR A 71 0.81 -10.41 2.81
N VAL A 72 1.79 -9.94 2.04
CA VAL A 72 1.83 -10.13 0.60
C VAL A 72 2.32 -11.54 0.29
N THR A 73 1.71 -12.20 -0.68
CA THR A 73 2.11 -13.53 -1.13
C THR A 73 2.80 -13.44 -2.49
N TYR A 74 3.77 -14.35 -2.70
CA TYR A 74 4.44 -14.45 -3.99
C TYR A 74 3.45 -14.77 -5.12
N ASN A 75 3.51 -13.97 -6.18
CA ASN A 75 2.78 -14.21 -7.42
C ASN A 75 3.64 -13.72 -8.59
N GLN A 76 4.18 -14.62 -9.39
CA GLN A 76 5.04 -14.27 -10.52
C GLN A 76 4.35 -13.41 -11.59
N ASN A 77 3.02 -13.43 -11.64
CA ASN A 77 2.22 -12.63 -12.56
C ASN A 77 1.81 -11.28 -11.97
N TYR A 78 2.23 -10.97 -10.73
CA TYR A 78 1.92 -9.71 -10.10
C TYR A 78 2.45 -8.53 -10.92
N ARG A 79 1.62 -7.51 -11.06
CA ARG A 79 1.97 -6.20 -11.62
C ARG A 79 1.40 -5.13 -10.72
N ILE A 80 2.14 -4.05 -10.57
CA ILE A 80 1.67 -2.89 -9.81
C ILE A 80 0.53 -2.24 -10.58
N GLN A 81 -0.63 -2.14 -9.93
CA GLN A 81 -1.85 -1.62 -10.57
C GLN A 81 -1.64 -0.20 -11.09
N ASN A 82 -2.11 0.05 -12.30
CA ASN A 82 -2.07 1.33 -13.00
C ASN A 82 -0.65 1.86 -13.29
N SER A 83 0.43 1.09 -12.99
CA SER A 83 1.80 1.55 -13.23
C SER A 83 2.08 1.83 -14.71
N GLU A 84 1.37 1.17 -15.64
CA GLU A 84 1.45 1.39 -17.08
C GLU A 84 1.06 2.82 -17.51
N HIS A 85 0.30 3.53 -16.69
CA HIS A 85 -0.11 4.91 -16.94
C HIS A 85 0.83 5.95 -16.36
N TRP A 86 1.80 5.57 -15.52
CA TRP A 86 2.72 6.49 -14.88
C TRP A 86 3.81 6.92 -15.87
N GLN A 87 3.82 8.19 -16.23
CA GLN A 87 4.73 8.74 -17.22
C GLN A 87 6.07 9.16 -16.61
N GLY A 88 7.17 8.97 -17.35
CA GLY A 88 8.50 9.36 -16.95
C GLY A 88 9.41 8.18 -16.59
N GLN A 89 10.74 8.41 -16.72
CA GLN A 89 11.75 7.39 -16.47
C GLN A 89 11.82 6.95 -15.01
N GLN A 90 11.51 7.86 -14.07
CA GLN A 90 11.48 7.60 -12.64
C GLN A 90 10.46 6.54 -12.22
N TYR A 91 9.47 6.22 -13.07
CA TYR A 91 8.48 5.18 -12.82
C TYR A 91 8.75 3.87 -13.56
N GLU A 92 9.83 3.79 -14.35
CA GLU A 92 10.18 2.58 -15.09
C GLU A 92 10.35 1.36 -14.19
N VAL A 93 10.96 1.54 -13.00
CA VAL A 93 11.14 0.50 -12.00
C VAL A 93 9.81 -0.13 -11.58
N PHE A 94 8.75 0.68 -11.47
CA PHE A 94 7.42 0.19 -11.08
C PHE A 94 6.70 -0.48 -12.27
N ARG A 95 6.84 0.06 -13.50
CA ARG A 95 6.23 -0.52 -14.70
C ARG A 95 6.83 -1.87 -15.07
N SER A 96 8.15 -2.00 -14.93
CA SER A 96 8.90 -3.21 -15.27
C SER A 96 8.94 -4.23 -14.14
N TYR A 97 8.49 -3.87 -12.92
CA TYR A 97 8.56 -4.76 -11.76
C TYR A 97 7.74 -6.03 -11.98
N HIS A 98 8.38 -7.15 -11.74
CA HIS A 98 7.77 -8.46 -11.59
C HIS A 98 8.52 -9.25 -10.50
N PRO A 99 7.81 -9.97 -9.63
CA PRO A 99 8.43 -10.79 -8.60
C PRO A 99 9.20 -11.98 -9.20
N GLU A 100 10.38 -12.26 -8.64
CA GLU A 100 11.17 -13.42 -9.00
C GLU A 100 11.45 -14.25 -7.74
N TRP A 101 11.43 -15.58 -7.88
CA TRP A 101 11.70 -16.51 -6.79
C TRP A 101 13.08 -17.11 -6.93
N HIS A 102 13.96 -16.85 -5.95
CA HIS A 102 15.31 -17.35 -5.93
C HIS A 102 15.72 -17.78 -4.51
N ASP A 103 16.71 -18.67 -4.43
CA ASP A 103 17.28 -19.08 -3.15
C ASP A 103 18.25 -18.04 -2.57
N GLN A 104 18.67 -18.28 -1.34
CA GLN A 104 19.60 -17.41 -0.61
C GLN A 104 20.93 -17.23 -1.35
N GLY A 105 21.48 -18.29 -1.93
CA GLY A 105 22.76 -18.26 -2.64
C GLY A 105 22.70 -17.35 -3.86
N TRP A 106 21.59 -17.41 -4.60
CA TRP A 106 21.37 -16.54 -5.74
C TRP A 106 21.36 -15.05 -5.34
N TYR A 107 20.64 -14.69 -4.25
CA TYR A 107 20.60 -13.31 -3.77
C TYR A 107 21.98 -12.83 -3.29
N HIS A 108 22.70 -13.62 -2.49
CA HIS A 108 24.03 -13.25 -2.00
C HIS A 108 25.07 -13.09 -3.11
N SER A 109 24.93 -13.79 -4.22
CA SER A 109 25.85 -13.66 -5.36
C SER A 109 25.65 -12.37 -6.15
N ARG A 110 24.51 -11.68 -6.00
CA ARG A 110 24.10 -10.49 -6.80
C ARG A 110 23.94 -9.23 -6.01
N TYR A 111 23.50 -9.31 -4.76
CA TYR A 111 23.14 -8.15 -3.96
C TYR A 111 23.89 -8.17 -2.63
N PRO A 112 24.73 -7.15 -2.36
CA PRO A 112 25.48 -7.08 -1.10
C PRO A 112 24.59 -6.81 0.10
N ASN A 113 23.41 -6.22 -0.10
CA ASN A 113 22.50 -5.83 0.96
C ASN A 113 21.19 -6.62 0.83
N VAL A 114 21.06 -7.67 1.66
CA VAL A 114 19.80 -8.37 1.90
C VAL A 114 19.54 -8.32 3.40
N THR A 115 18.36 -7.88 3.82
CA THR A 115 18.05 -7.68 5.24
C THR A 115 16.64 -8.16 5.58
N LEU A 116 16.45 -8.52 6.85
CA LEU A 116 15.16 -8.86 7.43
C LEU A 116 14.46 -7.60 7.91
N ILE A 117 13.25 -7.35 7.40
CA ILE A 117 12.44 -6.19 7.76
C ILE A 117 11.01 -6.64 8.00
N ALA A 118 10.47 -6.33 9.18
CA ALA A 118 9.10 -6.69 9.57
C ALA A 118 8.73 -8.17 9.30
N GLY A 119 9.72 -9.09 9.37
CA GLY A 119 9.48 -10.53 9.16
C GLY A 119 9.71 -11.05 7.75
N GLY A 120 9.96 -10.20 6.76
CA GLY A 120 10.32 -10.56 5.38
C GLY A 120 11.74 -10.18 5.02
N TYR A 121 12.34 -10.87 4.05
CA TYR A 121 13.65 -10.51 3.51
C TYR A 121 13.49 -9.60 2.29
N TYR A 122 14.36 -8.60 2.23
CA TYR A 122 14.38 -7.61 1.14
C TYR A 122 15.81 -7.40 0.67
N PHE A 123 16.01 -7.23 -0.64
CA PHE A 123 17.30 -6.88 -1.23
C PHE A 123 17.30 -5.45 -1.76
N PHE A 124 18.46 -4.80 -1.67
CA PHE A 124 18.67 -3.44 -2.17
C PHE A 124 19.33 -3.46 -3.54
N ASN A 125 18.76 -2.70 -4.47
CA ASN A 125 19.34 -2.50 -5.79
C ASN A 125 18.96 -1.10 -6.34
N ALA A 126 19.95 -0.35 -6.81
CA ALA A 126 19.79 0.92 -7.52
C ALA A 126 18.84 1.93 -6.84
N GLY A 127 18.93 2.06 -5.52
CA GLY A 127 18.11 3.01 -4.76
C GLY A 127 16.77 2.47 -4.27
N TYR A 128 16.46 1.22 -4.57
CA TYR A 128 15.19 0.58 -4.21
C TYR A 128 15.39 -0.70 -3.40
N TRP A 129 14.47 -0.95 -2.50
CA TRP A 129 14.29 -2.24 -1.84
C TRP A 129 13.20 -3.04 -2.52
N TYR A 130 13.44 -4.34 -2.67
CA TYR A 130 12.53 -5.31 -3.29
C TYR A 130 12.34 -6.51 -2.39
N PRO A 131 11.16 -7.14 -2.36
CA PRO A 131 10.97 -8.42 -1.68
C PRO A 131 11.90 -9.51 -2.24
N ALA A 132 12.64 -10.18 -1.36
CA ALA A 132 13.54 -11.29 -1.72
C ALA A 132 12.80 -12.63 -1.59
N TRP A 133 11.93 -12.90 -2.55
CA TRP A 133 11.10 -14.11 -2.56
C TRP A 133 11.94 -15.38 -2.66
N GLY A 134 11.68 -16.34 -1.77
CA GLY A 134 12.42 -17.60 -1.73
C GLY A 134 13.75 -17.54 -0.97
N TYR A 135 14.19 -16.37 -0.51
CA TYR A 135 15.43 -16.19 0.25
C TYR A 135 15.50 -17.09 1.49
N SER A 136 14.41 -17.19 2.23
CA SER A 136 14.33 -18.06 3.42
C SER A 136 12.94 -18.67 3.56
N PRO A 137 12.85 -19.99 3.81
CA PRO A 137 11.57 -20.65 4.05
C PRO A 137 10.91 -20.21 5.39
N SER A 138 11.68 -19.60 6.29
CA SER A 138 11.15 -19.08 7.56
C SER A 138 10.49 -17.70 7.44
N ALA A 139 10.66 -17.00 6.32
CA ALA A 139 10.03 -15.70 6.09
C ALA A 139 8.58 -15.90 5.67
N GLN A 140 7.66 -15.72 6.61
CA GLN A 140 6.22 -15.95 6.40
C GLN A 140 5.41 -14.67 6.27
N TYR A 141 6.02 -13.50 6.51
CA TYR A 141 5.34 -12.21 6.44
C TYR A 141 6.14 -11.24 5.57
N TYR A 142 5.49 -10.72 4.55
CA TYR A 142 6.02 -9.65 3.71
C TYR A 142 5.03 -8.49 3.72
N ALA A 143 5.50 -7.32 4.18
CA ALA A 143 4.69 -6.12 4.31
C ALA A 143 4.59 -5.30 3.01
N TYR A 144 5.51 -5.55 2.05
CA TYR A 144 5.63 -4.73 0.85
C TYR A 144 5.45 -5.59 -0.40
N ASP A 145 4.68 -5.09 -1.34
CA ASP A 145 4.28 -5.78 -2.57
C ASP A 145 5.13 -5.40 -3.79
N GLY A 146 5.98 -4.37 -3.67
CA GLY A 146 6.77 -3.87 -4.79
C GLY A 146 7.98 -3.05 -4.36
N PRO A 147 8.62 -2.34 -5.30
CA PRO A 147 9.78 -1.51 -5.04
C PRO A 147 9.47 -0.37 -4.06
N ILE A 148 10.40 -0.10 -3.15
CA ILE A 148 10.36 1.05 -2.25
C ILE A 148 11.62 1.87 -2.47
N TYR A 149 11.48 3.09 -2.94
CA TYR A 149 12.60 4.00 -3.13
C TYR A 149 13.11 4.53 -1.79
N VAL A 150 14.44 4.54 -1.60
CA VAL A 150 15.08 5.06 -0.39
C VAL A 150 16.29 5.94 -0.71
N GLY A 151 16.55 6.20 -1.98
CA GLY A 151 17.73 6.93 -2.42
C GLY A 151 18.98 6.06 -2.56
N GLN A 152 20.12 6.69 -2.84
CA GLN A 152 21.37 5.98 -3.14
C GLN A 152 21.97 5.24 -1.93
N ARG A 153 21.59 5.59 -0.72
CA ARG A 153 22.01 4.89 0.49
C ARG A 153 20.99 3.79 0.81
N ALA A 154 21.46 2.60 1.15
CA ALA A 154 20.62 1.47 1.51
C ALA A 154 19.98 1.65 2.91
N GLN A 155 19.31 2.79 3.13
CA GLN A 155 18.52 3.00 4.35
C GLN A 155 17.38 2.00 4.37
N PRO A 156 17.11 1.32 5.50
CA PRO A 156 16.00 0.37 5.60
C PRO A 156 14.65 1.00 5.20
N PRO A 157 13.81 0.31 4.42
CA PRO A 157 12.56 0.88 3.91
C PRO A 157 11.57 1.22 5.01
N ASP A 158 11.53 0.48 6.11
CA ASP A 158 10.70 0.77 7.27
C ASP A 158 11.02 2.14 7.92
N GLN A 159 12.30 2.54 7.93
CA GLN A 159 12.69 3.87 8.38
C GLN A 159 12.17 4.96 7.45
N VAL A 160 12.33 4.79 6.13
CA VAL A 160 11.85 5.76 5.14
C VAL A 160 10.34 5.88 5.17
N ILE A 161 9.63 4.76 5.33
CA ILE A 161 8.16 4.77 5.46
C ILE A 161 7.76 5.50 6.75
N ALA A 162 8.41 5.23 7.90
CA ALA A 162 8.13 5.91 9.15
C ALA A 162 8.38 7.43 9.05
N GLN A 163 9.48 7.85 8.42
CA GLN A 163 9.76 9.26 8.14
C GLN A 163 8.68 9.90 7.27
N THR A 164 8.24 9.17 6.24
CA THR A 164 7.16 9.61 5.33
C THR A 164 5.83 9.74 6.08
N GLN A 165 5.47 8.74 6.89
CA GLN A 165 4.25 8.75 7.71
C GLN A 165 4.24 9.94 8.67
N ASP A 166 5.35 10.19 9.38
CA ASP A 166 5.49 11.30 10.32
C ASP A 166 5.34 12.66 9.60
N LEU A 167 6.04 12.87 8.46
CA LEU A 167 5.87 14.09 7.68
C LEU A 167 4.44 14.27 7.17
N LEU A 168 3.83 13.23 6.62
CA LEU A 168 2.45 13.28 6.15
C LEU A 168 1.46 13.53 7.31
N GLN A 169 1.75 13.04 8.53
CA GLN A 169 0.96 13.32 9.72
C GLN A 169 1.07 14.79 10.13
N GLN A 170 2.26 15.36 10.15
CA GLN A 170 2.48 16.78 10.45
C GLN A 170 1.84 17.71 9.41
N MET A 171 1.72 17.24 8.18
CA MET A 171 1.05 17.97 7.09
C MET A 171 -0.46 17.73 7.03
N GLY A 172 -1.02 16.85 7.88
CA GLY A 172 -2.44 16.57 7.97
C GLY A 172 -2.98 15.55 6.95
N TYR A 173 -2.10 14.84 6.22
CA TYR A 173 -2.50 13.80 5.27
C TYR A 173 -2.65 12.43 5.93
N TYR A 174 -1.86 12.13 6.96
CA TYR A 174 -1.84 10.83 7.62
C TYR A 174 -2.39 10.93 9.05
N THR A 175 -3.29 10.02 9.41
CA THR A 175 -3.93 9.98 10.73
C THR A 175 -3.66 8.67 11.49
N GLY A 176 -2.90 7.76 10.86
CA GLY A 176 -2.56 6.47 11.46
C GLY A 176 -1.37 6.54 12.41
N GLU A 177 -0.99 5.38 12.96
CA GLU A 177 0.24 5.21 13.74
C GLU A 177 1.46 5.24 12.80
N VAL A 178 2.55 5.88 13.23
CA VAL A 178 3.84 5.82 12.53
C VAL A 178 4.47 4.44 12.82
N ASP A 179 4.21 3.48 11.95
CA ASP A 179 4.57 2.07 12.13
C ASP A 179 5.57 1.52 11.12
N GLY A 180 5.97 2.35 10.14
CA GLY A 180 6.92 1.97 9.11
C GLY A 180 6.39 0.93 8.11
N LEU A 181 5.07 0.71 8.05
CA LEU A 181 4.42 -0.21 7.12
C LEU A 181 3.63 0.55 6.05
N LEU A 182 3.69 0.06 4.82
CA LEU A 182 2.98 0.65 3.69
C LEU A 182 1.56 0.07 3.57
N GLY A 183 0.76 0.29 4.61
CA GLY A 183 -0.63 -0.17 4.69
C GLY A 183 -1.63 0.74 3.96
N PRO A 184 -2.94 0.38 3.99
CA PRO A 184 -3.99 1.13 3.30
C PRO A 184 -4.03 2.62 3.67
N LEU A 185 -3.94 2.96 4.96
CA LEU A 185 -3.95 4.37 5.42
C LEU A 185 -2.74 5.15 4.91
N THR A 186 -1.56 4.53 4.87
CA THR A 186 -0.34 5.16 4.34
C THR A 186 -0.48 5.41 2.84
N ARG A 187 -1.04 4.45 2.09
CA ARG A 187 -1.27 4.60 0.65
C ARG A 187 -2.31 5.67 0.33
N GLU A 188 -3.37 5.77 1.12
CA GLU A 188 -4.37 6.85 1.01
C GLU A 188 -3.73 8.22 1.25
N ALA A 189 -2.93 8.37 2.30
CA ALA A 189 -2.22 9.60 2.61
C ALA A 189 -1.22 9.99 1.51
N LEU A 190 -0.46 9.02 0.97
CA LEU A 190 0.43 9.23 -0.18
C LEU A 190 -0.35 9.69 -1.41
N THR A 191 -1.46 9.04 -1.74
CA THR A 191 -2.32 9.42 -2.87
C THR A 191 -2.81 10.86 -2.75
N ALA A 192 -3.31 11.25 -1.57
CA ALA A 192 -3.77 12.61 -1.31
C ALA A 192 -2.63 13.62 -1.44
N TYR A 193 -1.48 13.35 -0.82
CA TYR A 193 -0.30 14.20 -0.91
C TYR A 193 0.21 14.34 -2.36
N GLN A 194 0.34 13.23 -3.07
CA GLN A 194 0.79 13.20 -4.47
C GLN A 194 -0.14 14.02 -5.37
N ASN A 195 -1.45 13.84 -5.22
CA ASN A 195 -2.45 14.61 -5.97
C ASN A 195 -2.33 16.12 -5.71
N ASP A 196 -2.25 16.54 -4.46
CA ASP A 196 -2.17 17.96 -4.09
C ASP A 196 -0.87 18.62 -4.54
N ASN A 197 0.20 17.83 -4.73
CA ASN A 197 1.50 18.30 -5.22
C ASN A 197 1.69 18.13 -6.74
N GLY A 198 0.68 17.67 -7.47
CA GLY A 198 0.77 17.46 -8.92
C GLY A 198 1.73 16.33 -9.32
N LEU A 199 1.98 15.37 -8.42
CA LEU A 199 2.74 14.17 -8.68
C LEU A 199 1.85 13.08 -9.25
N ALA A 200 2.44 12.04 -9.85
CA ALA A 200 1.66 10.85 -10.19
C ALA A 200 1.14 10.19 -8.92
N THR A 201 -0.15 9.86 -8.89
CA THR A 201 -0.82 9.25 -7.73
C THR A 201 -0.53 7.75 -7.68
N THR A 202 0.70 7.42 -7.30
CA THR A 202 1.21 6.06 -7.28
C THR A 202 0.82 5.28 -6.02
N ALA A 203 0.46 5.98 -4.95
CA ALA A 203 0.29 5.41 -3.61
C ALA A 203 1.52 4.60 -3.13
N ALA A 204 2.68 4.85 -3.73
CA ALA A 204 3.96 4.19 -3.46
C ALA A 204 4.98 5.17 -2.89
N ILE A 205 6.03 4.63 -2.28
CA ILE A 205 7.24 5.38 -1.92
C ILE A 205 8.11 5.43 -3.17
N ASP A 206 7.95 6.46 -3.95
CA ASP A 206 8.68 6.73 -5.19
C ASP A 206 9.64 7.93 -5.05
N GLN A 207 10.56 8.06 -6.00
CA GLN A 207 11.55 9.12 -5.98
C GLN A 207 10.91 10.53 -5.98
N PRO A 208 9.96 10.88 -6.88
CA PRO A 208 9.37 12.21 -6.88
C PRO A 208 8.67 12.58 -5.56
N THR A 209 8.07 11.58 -4.91
CA THR A 209 7.42 11.78 -3.60
C THR A 209 8.45 12.10 -2.52
N LEU A 210 9.54 11.30 -2.42
CA LEU A 210 10.58 11.57 -1.43
C LEU A 210 11.34 12.88 -1.71
N ASP A 211 11.58 13.22 -2.98
CA ASP A 211 12.18 14.51 -3.38
C ASP A 211 11.29 15.68 -2.93
N SER A 212 10.00 15.56 -3.14
CA SER A 212 9.01 16.58 -2.72
C SER A 212 8.94 16.73 -1.21
N LEU A 213 9.07 15.63 -0.46
CA LEU A 213 9.11 15.60 1.01
C LEU A 213 10.49 16.00 1.59
N GLY A 214 11.54 16.11 0.76
CA GLY A 214 12.90 16.39 1.21
C GLY A 214 13.56 15.20 1.91
N LEU A 215 13.08 13.99 1.65
CA LEU A 215 13.57 12.74 2.24
C LEU A 215 14.64 12.04 1.40
N SER A 216 14.81 12.38 0.13
CA SER A 216 15.84 11.82 -0.78
C SER A 216 17.26 12.18 -0.39
#